data_2175f8cfafac5bc4af9dfb76ed9b4417
#
_entry.id   2175f8cfafac5bc4af9dfb76ed9b4417
#
_cell.length_a   1.000
_cell.length_b   1.000
_cell.length_c   1.000
_cell.angle_alpha   90.00
_cell.angle_beta   90.00
_cell.angle_gamma   90.00
#
_symmetry.space_group_name_H-M   'P 1'
#
loop_
_entity.id
_entity.type
_entity.pdbx_description
1 polymer ?
#
loop_
_entity_poly.entity_id
_entity_poly.type
_entity_poly.pdbx_seq_one_letter_code
_entity_poly.pdbx_strand_id
1 'polypeptide(L)'
;TAALTGAGIWGVEFFVSESRGVIFSELSPRPHDTGMVTMAGTQNLTEFELHCRAVLGLPIPEVTLERQGSSAVILSEVETTDPQYEGMEEVCAAKQTYLRIFGKPEAHVGRRMGVVVCWDDVTASQEQLREKCKALAAKVSVK
;
A
#
# COMPACT_ATOMS: atom_id res chain seq x y z
N THR A 1 17.81 8.44 9.35
CA THR A 1 16.82 8.29 10.45
C THR A 1 17.45 8.45 11.83
N ALA A 2 18.68 7.95 12.07
CA ALA A 2 19.32 8.02 13.38
C ALA A 2 19.37 9.44 13.98
N ALA A 3 19.57 10.47 13.14
CA ALA A 3 19.60 11.87 13.58
C ALA A 3 18.22 12.42 14.03
N LEU A 4 17.14 11.74 13.70
CA LEU A 4 15.78 12.19 14.03
C LEU A 4 15.24 11.58 15.33
N THR A 5 15.99 10.68 15.95
CA THR A 5 15.62 9.94 17.17
C THR A 5 14.24 9.25 17.08
N GLY A 6 13.93 8.38 18.04
CA GLY A 6 12.68 7.62 18.06
C GLY A 6 12.78 6.27 17.36
N ALA A 7 11.84 5.39 17.67
CA ALA A 7 11.72 4.05 17.11
C ALA A 7 10.40 3.90 16.35
N GLY A 8 10.45 3.23 15.21
CA GLY A 8 9.31 3.03 14.35
C GLY A 8 9.74 2.62 12.96
N ILE A 9 8.76 2.44 12.08
CA ILE A 9 9.01 2.26 10.66
C ILE A 9 9.09 3.63 9.97
N TRP A 10 9.89 3.70 8.91
CA TRP A 10 10.10 4.91 8.14
C TRP A 10 9.83 4.62 6.66
N GLY A 11 8.85 5.31 6.07
CA GLY A 11 8.70 5.36 4.63
C GLY A 11 9.71 6.30 4.02
N VAL A 12 10.58 5.80 3.14
CA VAL A 12 11.60 6.60 2.46
C VAL A 12 11.37 6.52 0.97
N GLU A 13 11.11 7.65 0.33
CA GLU A 13 10.86 7.76 -1.10
C GLU A 13 12.09 8.28 -1.84
N PHE A 14 12.37 7.69 -3.00
CA PHE A 14 13.47 8.05 -3.86
C PHE A 14 13.01 8.17 -5.31
N PHE A 15 13.61 9.10 -6.06
CA PHE A 15 13.62 9.06 -7.52
C PHE A 15 14.84 8.28 -7.98
N VAL A 16 14.67 7.44 -8.99
CA VAL A 16 15.77 6.76 -9.67
C VAL A 16 15.92 7.35 -11.07
N SER A 17 17.05 7.96 -11.34
CA SER A 17 17.37 8.61 -12.61
C SER A 17 18.61 7.98 -13.23
N GLU A 18 18.57 7.68 -14.52
CA GLU A 18 19.72 7.14 -15.24
C GLU A 18 20.93 8.08 -15.19
N SER A 19 20.72 9.39 -15.29
CA SER A 19 21.79 10.38 -15.35
C SER A 19 22.24 10.90 -13.97
N ARG A 20 21.37 10.83 -12.94
CA ARG A 20 21.62 11.42 -11.62
C ARG A 20 21.68 10.39 -10.48
N GLY A 21 21.43 9.12 -10.77
CA GLY A 21 21.37 8.05 -9.78
C GLY A 21 20.16 8.15 -8.87
N VAL A 22 20.30 7.75 -7.62
CA VAL A 22 19.22 7.76 -6.62
C VAL A 22 19.16 9.13 -5.94
N ILE A 23 17.96 9.74 -5.97
CA ILE A 23 17.71 11.07 -5.42
C ILE A 23 16.65 10.92 -4.32
N PHE A 24 16.96 11.38 -3.12
CA PHE A 24 15.99 11.42 -2.01
C PHE A 24 14.82 12.35 -2.36
N SER A 25 13.61 11.91 -2.02
CA SER A 25 12.36 12.65 -2.21
C SER A 25 11.73 13.01 -0.87
N GLU A 26 11.25 12.01 -0.13
CA GLU A 26 10.48 12.21 1.10
C GLU A 26 10.85 11.20 2.17
N LEU A 27 10.69 11.59 3.43
CA LEU A 27 10.78 10.74 4.61
C LEU A 27 9.52 10.88 5.46
N SER A 28 8.82 9.78 5.66
CA SER A 28 7.62 9.69 6.50
C SER A 28 7.89 8.81 7.71
N PRO A 29 7.87 9.36 8.96
CA PRO A 29 8.15 8.59 10.19
C PRO A 29 6.92 7.78 10.64
N ARG A 30 6.35 6.99 9.77
CA ARG A 30 5.13 6.19 9.97
C ARG A 30 5.01 5.09 8.91
N PRO A 31 4.12 4.09 9.11
CA PRO A 31 3.67 3.24 8.03
C PRO A 31 3.16 4.08 6.85
N HIS A 32 3.43 3.62 5.63
CA HIS A 32 3.09 4.31 4.40
C HIS A 32 2.14 3.45 3.55
N ASP A 33 1.23 4.09 2.79
CA ASP A 33 0.24 3.36 2.00
C ASP A 33 0.85 2.44 0.92
N THR A 34 2.05 2.73 0.45
CA THR A 34 2.80 1.82 -0.43
C THR A 34 3.22 0.52 0.27
N GLY A 35 3.46 0.58 1.58
CA GLY A 35 3.77 -0.59 2.42
C GLY A 35 2.56 -1.48 2.71
N MET A 36 1.35 -1.04 2.39
CA MET A 36 0.13 -1.86 2.57
C MET A 36 0.15 -3.15 1.73
N VAL A 37 1.01 -3.26 0.73
CA VAL A 37 1.26 -4.50 0.00
C VAL A 37 1.68 -5.65 0.93
N THR A 38 2.31 -5.34 2.05
CA THR A 38 2.73 -6.33 3.06
C THR A 38 1.55 -7.01 3.76
N MET A 39 0.36 -6.40 3.77
CA MET A 39 -0.85 -7.00 4.34
C MET A 39 -1.34 -8.23 3.58
N ALA A 40 -0.92 -8.40 2.33
CA ALA A 40 -1.24 -9.57 1.52
C ALA A 40 -0.29 -10.77 1.77
N GLY A 41 0.52 -10.72 2.81
CA GLY A 41 1.49 -11.76 3.11
C GLY A 41 2.63 -11.84 2.09
N THR A 42 3.02 -10.69 1.54
CA THR A 42 4.18 -10.60 0.64
C THR A 42 5.49 -10.75 1.39
N GLN A 43 5.45 -10.52 2.68
CA GLN A 43 6.53 -10.81 3.63
C GLN A 43 5.95 -11.38 4.94
N ASN A 44 6.79 -11.98 5.75
CA ASN A 44 6.40 -12.65 7.00
C ASN A 44 5.87 -11.72 8.10
N LEU A 45 6.15 -10.42 8.03
CA LEU A 45 5.61 -9.38 8.92
C LEU A 45 5.10 -8.20 8.10
N THR A 46 3.92 -7.70 8.46
CA THR A 46 3.38 -6.48 7.86
C THR A 46 4.14 -5.24 8.32
N GLU A 47 4.07 -4.15 7.55
CA GLU A 47 4.64 -2.86 7.98
C GLU A 47 4.09 -2.40 9.34
N PHE A 48 2.82 -2.72 9.63
CA PHE A 48 2.17 -2.37 10.91
C PHE A 48 2.72 -3.18 12.07
N GLU A 49 2.95 -4.49 11.89
CA GLU A 49 3.59 -5.34 12.89
C GLU A 49 5.03 -4.91 13.15
N LEU A 50 5.78 -4.57 12.10
CA LEU A 50 7.14 -4.04 12.21
C LEU A 50 7.15 -2.72 12.99
N HIS A 51 6.19 -1.82 12.69
CA HIS A 51 6.05 -0.55 13.40
C HIS A 51 5.76 -0.76 14.88
N CYS A 52 4.77 -1.61 15.20
CA CYS A 52 4.42 -1.94 16.59
C CYS A 52 5.62 -2.54 17.34
N ARG A 53 6.33 -3.49 16.75
CA ARG A 53 7.52 -4.10 17.36
C ARG A 53 8.60 -3.07 17.63
N ALA A 54 8.87 -2.19 16.65
CA ALA A 54 9.88 -1.14 16.82
C ALA A 54 9.52 -0.15 17.93
N VAL A 55 8.26 0.30 18.00
CA VAL A 55 7.79 1.24 19.05
C VAL A 55 7.82 0.60 20.44
N LEU A 56 7.50 -0.69 20.54
CA LEU A 56 7.48 -1.42 21.80
C LEU A 56 8.85 -2.01 22.20
N GLY A 57 9.88 -1.84 21.38
CA GLY A 57 11.19 -2.43 21.62
C GLY A 57 11.20 -3.96 21.55
N LEU A 58 10.26 -4.57 20.80
CA LEU A 58 10.18 -6.01 20.63
C LEU A 58 11.18 -6.48 19.55
N PRO A 59 11.69 -7.72 19.67
CA PRO A 59 12.57 -8.28 18.66
C PRO A 59 11.92 -8.33 17.27
N ILE A 60 12.68 -7.95 16.25
CA ILE A 60 12.31 -8.08 14.85
C ILE A 60 13.15 -9.22 14.26
N PRO A 61 12.52 -10.33 13.86
CA PRO A 61 13.22 -11.42 13.20
C PRO A 61 13.66 -11.02 11.78
N GLU A 62 14.34 -11.92 11.08
CA GLU A 62 14.61 -11.75 9.66
C GLU A 62 13.30 -11.53 8.90
N VAL A 63 13.29 -10.52 8.04
CA VAL A 63 12.16 -10.22 7.15
C VAL A 63 12.39 -10.95 5.83
N THR A 64 11.47 -11.85 5.49
CA THR A 64 11.55 -12.72 4.31
C THR A 64 10.47 -12.37 3.30
N LEU A 65 10.80 -12.45 2.01
CA LEU A 65 9.83 -12.33 0.91
C LEU A 65 9.10 -13.66 0.75
N GLU A 66 7.78 -13.64 0.89
CA GLU A 66 6.92 -14.82 0.82
C GLU A 66 6.15 -14.90 -0.51
N ARG A 67 5.80 -13.77 -1.10
CA ARG A 67 4.99 -13.66 -2.31
C ARG A 67 5.32 -12.39 -3.09
N GLN A 68 5.04 -12.41 -4.38
CA GLN A 68 4.95 -11.19 -5.17
C GLN A 68 3.66 -10.43 -4.82
N GLY A 69 3.73 -9.11 -4.79
CA GLY A 69 2.57 -8.27 -4.53
C GLY A 69 2.59 -6.96 -5.31
N SER A 70 1.40 -6.43 -5.54
CA SER A 70 1.21 -5.11 -6.11
C SER A 70 0.05 -4.41 -5.42
N SER A 71 0.11 -3.10 -5.31
CA SER A 71 -0.99 -2.29 -4.80
C SER A 71 -1.38 -1.21 -5.80
N ALA A 72 -2.68 -0.87 -5.82
CA ALA A 72 -3.20 0.22 -6.62
C ALA A 72 -4.20 1.02 -5.78
N VAL A 73 -4.05 2.34 -5.78
CA VAL A 73 -4.91 3.24 -5.00
C VAL A 73 -6.25 3.44 -5.68
N ILE A 74 -7.29 3.65 -4.86
CA ILE A 74 -8.61 4.11 -5.28
C ILE A 74 -8.65 5.61 -5.02
N LEU A 75 -8.75 6.39 -6.09
CA LEU A 75 -8.84 7.85 -6.02
C LEU A 75 -10.29 8.30 -6.14
N SER A 76 -10.66 9.34 -5.41
CA SER A 76 -11.96 9.99 -5.61
C SER A 76 -11.93 10.84 -6.88
N GLU A 77 -13.02 10.78 -7.64
CA GLU A 77 -13.29 11.67 -8.77
C GLU A 77 -14.37 12.72 -8.44
N VAL A 78 -14.88 12.69 -7.19
CA VAL A 78 -15.95 13.56 -6.72
C VAL A 78 -15.59 14.25 -5.41
N GLU A 79 -16.32 15.32 -5.10
CA GLU A 79 -16.31 15.98 -3.79
C GLU A 79 -17.58 15.62 -3.03
N THR A 80 -17.44 15.06 -1.83
CA THR A 80 -18.57 14.67 -0.98
C THR A 80 -18.15 14.60 0.48
N THR A 81 -19.12 14.88 1.37
CA THR A 81 -18.97 14.72 2.83
C THR A 81 -19.56 13.41 3.35
N ASP A 82 -20.05 12.56 2.45
CA ASP A 82 -20.58 11.23 2.76
C ASP A 82 -20.17 10.24 1.66
N PRO A 83 -18.90 9.82 1.61
CA PRO A 83 -18.39 8.95 0.55
C PRO A 83 -19.07 7.58 0.55
N GLN A 84 -19.70 7.25 -0.56
CA GLN A 84 -20.25 5.92 -0.85
C GLN A 84 -19.33 5.21 -1.87
N TYR A 85 -19.37 3.89 -1.89
CA TYR A 85 -18.49 3.09 -2.75
C TYR A 85 -19.29 2.10 -3.58
N GLU A 86 -19.02 2.03 -4.88
CA GLU A 86 -19.61 1.07 -5.82
C GLU A 86 -18.52 0.20 -6.45
N GLY A 87 -18.87 -0.98 -6.94
CA GLY A 87 -17.98 -1.90 -7.65
C GLY A 87 -17.08 -2.75 -6.74
N MET A 88 -17.27 -2.71 -5.43
CA MET A 88 -16.47 -3.49 -4.47
C MET A 88 -16.69 -5.00 -4.60
N GLU A 89 -17.88 -5.43 -5.03
CA GLU A 89 -18.26 -6.85 -5.13
C GLU A 89 -17.33 -7.62 -6.08
N GLU A 90 -17.02 -7.02 -7.24
CA GLU A 90 -16.13 -7.65 -8.21
C GLU A 90 -14.71 -7.80 -7.68
N VAL A 91 -14.24 -6.79 -6.93
CA VAL A 91 -12.89 -6.82 -6.32
C VAL A 91 -12.85 -7.87 -5.21
N CYS A 92 -13.88 -7.93 -4.38
CA CYS A 92 -13.98 -8.92 -3.29
C CYS A 92 -14.12 -10.36 -3.80
N ALA A 93 -14.73 -10.55 -4.98
CA ALA A 93 -14.83 -11.86 -5.63
C ALA A 93 -13.52 -12.32 -6.32
N ALA A 94 -12.59 -11.41 -6.57
CA ALA A 94 -11.35 -11.71 -7.26
C ALA A 94 -10.39 -12.51 -6.36
N LYS A 95 -9.80 -13.59 -6.91
CA LYS A 95 -8.81 -14.39 -6.19
C LYS A 95 -7.52 -13.61 -5.94
N GLN A 96 -6.87 -13.89 -4.81
CA GLN A 96 -5.56 -13.30 -4.47
C GLN A 96 -5.63 -11.76 -4.49
N THR A 97 -6.70 -11.24 -3.90
CA THR A 97 -7.00 -9.80 -3.89
C THR A 97 -7.48 -9.38 -2.51
N TYR A 98 -7.07 -8.21 -2.10
CA TYR A 98 -7.44 -7.58 -0.84
C TYR A 98 -7.91 -6.15 -1.10
N LEU A 99 -9.09 -5.80 -0.61
CA LEU A 99 -9.65 -4.45 -0.68
C LEU A 99 -9.58 -3.79 0.69
N ARG A 100 -9.08 -2.58 0.74
CA ARG A 100 -9.09 -1.77 1.95
C ARG A 100 -9.62 -0.37 1.66
N ILE A 101 -10.76 -0.03 2.25
CA ILE A 101 -11.31 1.33 2.26
C ILE A 101 -10.75 2.06 3.47
N PHE A 102 -10.32 3.31 3.30
CA PHE A 102 -9.65 4.08 4.35
C PHE A 102 -10.62 4.71 5.36
N GLY A 103 -11.93 4.69 5.08
CA GLY A 103 -12.95 5.23 6.00
C GLY A 103 -12.85 6.73 6.24
N LYS A 104 -12.36 7.49 5.26
CA LYS A 104 -12.28 8.94 5.37
C LYS A 104 -13.69 9.56 5.34
N PRO A 105 -13.99 10.56 6.20
CA PRO A 105 -15.34 11.12 6.34
C PRO A 105 -15.77 11.97 5.14
N GLU A 106 -14.82 12.41 4.32
CA GLU A 106 -15.06 13.23 3.15
C GLU A 106 -14.12 12.85 2.02
N ALA A 107 -14.50 13.11 0.79
CA ALA A 107 -13.71 12.93 -0.40
C ALA A 107 -13.61 14.23 -1.19
N HIS A 108 -12.48 14.39 -1.89
CA HIS A 108 -12.26 15.43 -2.90
C HIS A 108 -11.51 14.80 -4.08
N VAL A 109 -11.57 15.42 -5.23
CA VAL A 109 -10.91 14.92 -6.44
C VAL A 109 -9.43 14.67 -6.19
N GLY A 110 -8.96 13.46 -6.52
CA GLY A 110 -7.60 13.00 -6.32
C GLY A 110 -7.27 12.50 -4.91
N ARG A 111 -8.22 12.56 -3.96
CA ARG A 111 -7.99 12.02 -2.61
C ARG A 111 -7.93 10.49 -2.65
N ARG A 112 -6.90 9.92 -2.02
CA ARG A 112 -6.78 8.47 -1.85
C ARG A 112 -7.81 7.99 -0.85
N MET A 113 -8.77 7.16 -1.29
CA MET A 113 -9.91 6.67 -0.51
C MET A 113 -9.81 5.21 -0.14
N GLY A 114 -8.94 4.48 -0.80
CA GLY A 114 -8.73 3.06 -0.55
C GLY A 114 -7.56 2.51 -1.36
N VAL A 115 -7.33 1.22 -1.21
CA VAL A 115 -6.32 0.48 -1.95
C VAL A 115 -6.81 -0.92 -2.28
N VAL A 116 -6.50 -1.38 -3.47
CA VAL A 116 -6.55 -2.80 -3.85
C VAL A 116 -5.13 -3.33 -3.78
N VAL A 117 -4.95 -4.49 -3.17
CA VAL A 117 -3.69 -5.21 -3.12
C VAL A 117 -3.90 -6.59 -3.76
N CYS A 118 -3.06 -6.92 -4.71
CA CYS A 118 -3.05 -8.24 -5.34
C CYS A 118 -1.73 -8.95 -5.02
N TRP A 119 -1.78 -10.28 -4.92
CA TRP A 119 -0.59 -11.09 -4.71
C TRP A 119 -0.62 -12.35 -5.56
N ASP A 120 0.52 -12.95 -5.73
CA ASP A 120 0.69 -14.24 -6.39
C ASP A 120 1.99 -14.91 -5.90
N ASP A 121 2.32 -16.06 -6.43
CA ASP A 121 3.55 -16.77 -6.14
C ASP A 121 4.79 -15.88 -6.38
N VAL A 122 5.89 -16.17 -5.69
CA VAL A 122 7.16 -15.43 -5.83
C VAL A 122 7.72 -15.46 -7.26
N THR A 123 7.31 -16.41 -8.07
CA THR A 123 7.72 -16.58 -9.48
C THR A 123 6.80 -15.84 -10.47
N ALA A 124 5.71 -15.25 -9.99
CA ALA A 124 4.73 -14.59 -10.84
C ALA A 124 5.30 -13.33 -11.52
N SER A 125 4.74 -12.98 -12.67
CA SER A 125 5.11 -11.75 -13.38
C SER A 125 4.61 -10.52 -12.63
N GLN A 126 5.54 -9.68 -12.19
CA GLN A 126 5.25 -8.43 -11.49
C GLN A 126 4.43 -7.46 -12.37
N GLU A 127 4.71 -7.43 -13.67
CA GLU A 127 3.97 -6.61 -14.63
C GLU A 127 2.50 -7.03 -14.73
N GLN A 128 2.23 -8.33 -14.90
CA GLN A 128 0.86 -8.85 -14.97
C GLN A 128 0.11 -8.61 -13.66
N LEU A 129 0.78 -8.78 -12.52
CA LEU A 129 0.19 -8.54 -11.21
C LEU A 129 -0.15 -7.06 -11.02
N ARG A 130 0.70 -6.16 -11.47
CA ARG A 130 0.47 -4.71 -11.45
C ARG A 130 -0.74 -4.33 -12.30
N GLU A 131 -0.84 -4.83 -13.53
CA GLU A 131 -1.97 -4.55 -14.41
C GLU A 131 -3.29 -5.13 -13.86
N LYS A 132 -3.28 -6.35 -13.31
CA LYS A 132 -4.44 -6.93 -12.59
C LYS A 132 -4.89 -6.01 -11.46
N CYS A 133 -3.96 -5.55 -10.63
CA CYS A 133 -4.26 -4.72 -9.47
C CYS A 133 -4.88 -3.37 -9.87
N LYS A 134 -4.32 -2.71 -10.88
CA LYS A 134 -4.87 -1.46 -11.44
C LYS A 134 -6.27 -1.66 -12.02
N ALA A 135 -6.47 -2.72 -12.81
CA ALA A 135 -7.77 -3.01 -13.42
C ALA A 135 -8.85 -3.25 -12.36
N LEU A 136 -8.51 -3.90 -11.25
CA LEU A 136 -9.43 -4.10 -10.14
C LEU A 136 -9.69 -2.81 -9.37
N ALA A 137 -8.67 -2.01 -9.10
CA ALA A 137 -8.86 -0.72 -8.42
C ALA A 137 -9.75 0.24 -9.22
N ALA A 138 -9.63 0.23 -10.55
CA ALA A 138 -10.46 1.04 -11.44
C ALA A 138 -11.96 0.65 -11.47
N LYS A 139 -12.32 -0.52 -10.91
CA LYS A 139 -13.74 -0.92 -10.77
C LYS A 139 -14.44 -0.27 -9.58
N VAL A 140 -13.68 0.20 -8.61
CA VAL A 140 -14.24 0.85 -7.42
C VAL A 140 -14.34 2.34 -7.66
N SER A 141 -15.55 2.86 -7.61
CA SER A 141 -15.82 4.31 -7.71
C SER A 141 -16.28 4.87 -6.36
N VAL A 142 -15.92 6.12 -6.12
CA VAL A 142 -16.41 6.93 -4.99
C VAL A 142 -17.54 7.82 -5.51
N LYS A 143 -18.65 7.87 -4.76
CA LYS A 143 -19.85 8.68 -5.06
C LYS A 143 -20.09 9.72 -3.97
#